data_412ddf52112451b61159d603a1da271e
#
_entry.id   412ddf52112451b61159d603a1da271e
#
_cell.length_a   1.000
_cell.length_b   1.000
_cell.length_c   1.000
_cell.angle_alpha   90.00
_cell.angle_beta   90.00
_cell.angle_gamma   90.00
#
_symmetry.space_group_name_H-M   'P 1'
#
loop_
_entity.id
_entity.type
_entity.pdbx_description
1 polymer ?
#
loop_
_entity_poly.entity_id
_entity_poly.type
_entity_poly.pdbx_seq_one_letter_code
_entity_poly.pdbx_strand_id
1 'polypeptide(L)'
;DIMQSSESAGYGRPNVFQTEEESVRQGVKHLKDCLLALKAFNRGYENNVKALAQAYNYGNYFATWLGNRGGDYSLEVAEEYSRTVVAPSLGNTNGRTTPYVNETSLRVGKPYRYVDGGNFHYGELISEYIGGAGANISGDFKTVLTEIEKFQGWPYVWGGKNPTQGFDCSGLTSWGLKQIGIDLPSYALTQYELTTPINPSEAQPGDLIFFRGTYGGPDHISHVAFYIDENTMYDSQSAGIGYHNWKTSYWQQHFAGIHRVKR
;
A
#
# COMPACT_ATOMS: atom_id res chain seq x y z
N ASP A 1 -20.81 -11.71 7.29
CA ASP A 1 -19.45 -11.66 7.91
C ASP A 1 -18.50 -10.89 6.99
N ILE A 2 -18.52 -9.56 7.12
CA ILE A 2 -17.75 -8.65 6.24
C ILE A 2 -16.22 -8.78 6.42
N MET A 3 -15.77 -9.23 7.59
CA MET A 3 -14.34 -9.45 7.88
C MET A 3 -13.88 -10.90 7.63
N GLN A 4 -14.80 -11.78 7.22
CA GLN A 4 -14.54 -13.22 7.04
C GLN A 4 -13.81 -13.85 8.24
N SER A 5 -14.27 -13.51 9.46
CA SER A 5 -13.56 -13.83 10.71
C SER A 5 -14.26 -14.90 11.56
N SER A 6 -15.32 -15.52 11.06
CA SER A 6 -16.06 -16.56 11.78
C SER A 6 -15.18 -17.74 12.18
N GLU A 7 -14.31 -18.21 11.28
CA GLU A 7 -13.41 -19.33 11.56
C GLU A 7 -12.39 -18.97 12.65
N SER A 8 -11.91 -17.73 12.69
CA SER A 8 -10.99 -17.25 13.74
C SER A 8 -11.64 -17.18 15.12
N ALA A 9 -12.98 -17.17 15.18
CA ALA A 9 -13.75 -17.28 16.41
C ALA A 9 -14.04 -18.75 16.81
N GLY A 10 -13.56 -19.72 16.03
CA GLY A 10 -13.72 -21.15 16.31
C GLY A 10 -15.01 -21.78 15.81
N TYR A 11 -15.76 -21.12 14.93
CA TYR A 11 -17.04 -21.65 14.44
C TYR A 11 -16.90 -22.78 13.40
N GLY A 12 -15.73 -23.01 12.83
CA GLY A 12 -15.51 -24.06 11.83
C GLY A 12 -16.28 -23.90 10.51
N ARG A 13 -16.95 -22.75 10.32
CA ARG A 13 -17.67 -22.39 9.09
C ARG A 13 -17.74 -20.86 8.95
N PRO A 14 -17.80 -20.31 7.71
CA PRO A 14 -17.91 -18.89 7.46
C PRO A 14 -19.31 -18.32 7.76
N ASN A 15 -19.41 -17.00 7.79
CA ASN A 15 -20.66 -16.23 7.83
C ASN A 15 -21.59 -16.55 9.01
N VAL A 16 -21.02 -16.77 10.21
CA VAL A 16 -21.80 -17.07 11.42
C VAL A 16 -22.29 -15.80 12.14
N PHE A 17 -21.55 -14.68 12.01
CA PHE A 17 -21.94 -13.46 12.70
C PHE A 17 -23.25 -12.86 12.18
N GLN A 18 -24.08 -12.43 13.12
CA GLN A 18 -25.42 -11.87 12.84
C GLN A 18 -25.36 -10.39 12.49
N THR A 19 -24.34 -9.67 12.97
CA THR A 19 -24.14 -8.23 12.77
C THR A 19 -22.77 -7.91 12.19
N GLU A 20 -22.67 -6.77 11.51
CA GLU A 20 -21.42 -6.22 11.03
C GLU A 20 -20.46 -5.92 12.19
N GLU A 21 -20.99 -5.40 13.30
CA GLU A 21 -20.18 -5.07 14.48
C GLU A 21 -19.50 -6.32 15.07
N GLU A 22 -20.21 -7.44 15.19
CA GLU A 22 -19.60 -8.70 15.66
C GLU A 22 -18.48 -9.15 14.76
N SER A 23 -18.68 -9.11 13.44
CA SER A 23 -17.68 -9.47 12.44
C SER A 23 -16.44 -8.55 12.52
N VAL A 24 -16.65 -7.24 12.58
CA VAL A 24 -15.54 -6.26 12.70
C VAL A 24 -14.78 -6.46 14.00
N ARG A 25 -15.47 -6.62 15.14
CA ARG A 25 -14.85 -6.85 16.45
C ARG A 25 -13.95 -8.09 16.43
N GLN A 26 -14.44 -9.19 15.87
CA GLN A 26 -13.66 -10.43 15.75
C GLN A 26 -12.52 -10.29 14.75
N GLY A 27 -12.72 -9.63 13.61
CA GLY A 27 -11.68 -9.38 12.62
C GLY A 27 -10.54 -8.53 13.19
N VAL A 28 -10.85 -7.49 13.94
CA VAL A 28 -9.84 -6.66 14.63
C VAL A 28 -9.08 -7.48 15.69
N LYS A 29 -9.81 -8.33 16.45
CA LYS A 29 -9.16 -9.24 17.41
C LYS A 29 -8.20 -10.20 16.70
N HIS A 30 -8.62 -10.83 15.62
CA HIS A 30 -7.80 -11.75 14.83
C HIS A 30 -6.57 -11.04 14.24
N LEU A 31 -6.73 -9.83 13.71
CA LEU A 31 -5.63 -9.02 13.22
C LEU A 31 -4.60 -8.72 14.31
N LYS A 32 -5.07 -8.37 15.53
CA LYS A 32 -4.21 -8.15 16.69
C LYS A 32 -3.46 -9.43 17.10
N ASP A 33 -4.12 -10.57 17.08
CA ASP A 33 -3.51 -11.86 17.41
C ASP A 33 -2.41 -12.23 16.39
N CYS A 34 -2.64 -11.99 15.10
CA CYS A 34 -1.64 -12.15 14.04
C CYS A 34 -0.45 -11.19 14.21
N LEU A 35 -0.72 -9.93 14.53
CA LEU A 35 0.32 -8.93 14.81
C LEU A 35 1.23 -9.36 15.97
N LEU A 36 0.64 -9.84 17.07
CA LEU A 36 1.39 -10.32 18.23
C LEU A 36 2.21 -11.57 17.92
N ALA A 37 1.65 -12.49 17.13
CA ALA A 37 2.35 -13.69 16.68
C ALA A 37 3.57 -13.35 15.81
N LEU A 38 3.45 -12.40 14.89
CA LEU A 38 4.57 -11.93 14.06
C LEU A 38 5.63 -11.20 14.90
N LYS A 39 5.20 -10.36 15.85
CA LYS A 39 6.09 -9.60 16.74
C LYS A 39 6.93 -10.51 17.65
N ALA A 40 6.40 -11.67 18.05
CA ALA A 40 7.09 -12.61 18.95
C ALA A 40 8.44 -13.09 18.40
N PHE A 41 8.67 -13.00 17.09
CA PHE A 41 9.95 -13.40 16.47
C PHE A 41 11.00 -12.30 16.43
N ASN A 42 10.65 -11.06 16.79
CA ASN A 42 11.56 -9.89 16.82
C ASN A 42 12.34 -9.70 15.50
N ARG A 43 11.66 -9.83 14.35
CA ARG A 43 12.21 -9.72 13.00
C ARG A 43 11.61 -8.58 12.19
N GLY A 44 10.76 -7.75 12.80
CA GLY A 44 10.10 -6.64 12.13
C GLY A 44 8.92 -7.02 11.22
N TYR A 45 8.50 -8.29 11.20
CA TYR A 45 7.35 -8.72 10.38
C TYR A 45 6.06 -8.01 10.74
N GLU A 46 5.90 -7.58 11.99
CA GLU A 46 4.76 -6.81 12.47
C GLU A 46 4.63 -5.43 11.81
N ASN A 47 5.74 -4.91 11.24
CA ASN A 47 5.77 -3.65 10.50
C ASN A 47 5.57 -3.86 8.99
N ASN A 48 5.50 -5.10 8.53
CA ASN A 48 5.28 -5.44 7.14
C ASN A 48 3.79 -5.72 6.89
N VAL A 49 3.10 -4.77 6.25
CA VAL A 49 1.66 -4.86 5.95
C VAL A 49 1.30 -6.12 5.17
N LYS A 50 2.11 -6.48 4.18
CA LYS A 50 1.86 -7.69 3.37
C LYS A 50 1.98 -8.96 4.22
N ALA A 51 2.98 -9.03 5.10
CA ALA A 51 3.14 -10.15 6.03
C ALA A 51 1.96 -10.24 7.02
N LEU A 52 1.53 -9.10 7.56
CA LEU A 52 0.40 -9.04 8.48
C LEU A 52 -0.92 -9.41 7.79
N ALA A 53 -1.18 -8.89 6.60
CA ALA A 53 -2.35 -9.25 5.81
C ALA A 53 -2.34 -10.74 5.44
N GLN A 54 -1.19 -11.28 5.06
CA GLN A 54 -1.07 -12.70 4.76
C GLN A 54 -1.27 -13.58 6.01
N ALA A 55 -0.80 -13.14 7.17
CA ALA A 55 -1.06 -13.81 8.44
C ALA A 55 -2.56 -13.75 8.81
N TYR A 56 -3.23 -12.65 8.51
CA TYR A 56 -4.69 -12.56 8.69
C TYR A 56 -5.43 -13.60 7.83
N ASN A 57 -5.02 -13.77 6.56
CA ASN A 57 -5.63 -14.71 5.64
C ASN A 57 -5.37 -16.18 5.99
N TYR A 58 -4.15 -16.50 6.47
CA TYR A 58 -3.74 -17.89 6.79
C TYR A 58 -3.80 -18.23 8.29
N GLY A 59 -4.04 -17.24 9.14
CA GLY A 59 -4.04 -17.38 10.59
C GLY A 59 -2.64 -17.42 11.22
N ASN A 60 -2.62 -17.58 12.55
CA ASN A 60 -1.40 -17.53 13.37
C ASN A 60 -0.39 -18.64 13.03
N TYR A 61 -0.82 -19.74 12.42
CA TYR A 61 0.09 -20.79 11.94
C TYR A 61 1.05 -20.27 10.88
N PHE A 62 0.60 -19.39 9.98
CA PHE A 62 1.47 -18.74 9.01
C PHE A 62 2.51 -17.86 9.71
N ALA A 63 2.10 -17.05 10.68
CA ALA A 63 3.02 -16.19 11.44
C ALA A 63 4.11 -17.02 12.14
N THR A 64 3.73 -18.14 12.76
CA THR A 64 4.68 -19.06 13.40
C THR A 64 5.60 -19.73 12.40
N TRP A 65 5.06 -20.20 11.28
CA TRP A 65 5.86 -20.83 10.22
C TRP A 65 6.86 -19.84 9.61
N LEU A 66 6.42 -18.61 9.29
CA LEU A 66 7.28 -17.55 8.77
C LEU A 66 8.40 -17.20 9.75
N GLY A 67 8.09 -17.06 11.02
CA GLY A 67 9.07 -16.78 12.06
C GLY A 67 10.12 -17.88 12.20
N ASN A 68 9.74 -19.13 12.17
CA ASN A 68 10.64 -20.30 12.24
C ASN A 68 11.46 -20.47 10.95
N ARG A 69 10.85 -20.24 9.79
CA ARG A 69 11.53 -20.27 8.50
C ARG A 69 12.66 -19.23 8.45
N GLY A 70 12.40 -18.04 8.97
CA GLY A 70 13.31 -16.91 8.89
C GLY A 70 13.38 -16.28 7.50
N GLY A 71 14.24 -15.26 7.35
CA GLY A 71 14.35 -14.43 6.15
C GLY A 71 13.23 -13.39 6.03
N ASP A 72 13.21 -12.65 4.94
CA ASP A 72 12.21 -11.62 4.71
C ASP A 72 10.91 -12.21 4.17
N TYR A 73 9.78 -11.54 4.44
CA TYR A 73 8.52 -11.88 3.78
C TYR A 73 8.55 -11.45 2.31
N SER A 74 8.07 -12.33 1.44
CA SER A 74 7.80 -12.03 0.02
C SER A 74 6.59 -12.81 -0.48
N LEU A 75 6.13 -12.50 -1.70
CA LEU A 75 5.08 -13.26 -2.37
C LEU A 75 5.47 -14.74 -2.56
N GLU A 76 6.74 -15.01 -2.87
CA GLU A 76 7.27 -16.37 -3.03
C GLU A 76 7.20 -17.15 -1.71
N VAL A 77 7.41 -16.48 -0.58
CA VAL A 77 7.29 -17.07 0.75
C VAL A 77 5.82 -17.42 1.05
N ALA A 78 4.89 -16.53 0.71
CA ALA A 78 3.47 -16.81 0.84
C ALA A 78 3.01 -17.95 -0.07
N GLU A 79 3.51 -18.01 -1.30
CA GLU A 79 3.28 -19.09 -2.24
C GLU A 79 3.86 -20.43 -1.75
N GLU A 80 5.08 -20.41 -1.21
CA GLU A 80 5.71 -21.58 -0.61
C GLU A 80 4.83 -22.16 0.49
N TYR A 81 4.31 -21.33 1.40
CA TYR A 81 3.40 -21.78 2.45
C TYR A 81 2.10 -22.35 1.88
N SER A 82 1.50 -21.71 0.90
CA SER A 82 0.33 -22.23 0.18
C SER A 82 0.58 -23.62 -0.37
N ARG A 83 1.69 -23.79 -1.09
CA ARG A 83 2.05 -25.03 -1.80
C ARG A 83 2.48 -26.15 -0.88
N THR A 84 3.24 -25.86 0.18
CA THR A 84 3.90 -26.88 1.01
C THR A 84 3.17 -27.19 2.32
N VAL A 85 2.29 -26.29 2.76
CA VAL A 85 1.57 -26.45 4.04
C VAL A 85 0.06 -26.50 3.81
N VAL A 86 -0.55 -25.45 3.26
CA VAL A 86 -2.01 -25.36 3.20
C VAL A 86 -2.60 -26.35 2.21
N ALA A 87 -2.18 -26.35 0.96
CA ALA A 87 -2.73 -27.21 -0.08
C ALA A 87 -2.59 -28.69 0.26
N PRO A 88 -1.43 -29.19 0.74
CA PRO A 88 -1.29 -30.58 1.14
C PRO A 88 -2.18 -30.97 2.34
N SER A 89 -2.36 -30.08 3.33
CA SER A 89 -3.19 -30.34 4.51
C SER A 89 -4.67 -30.51 4.15
N LEU A 90 -5.09 -29.99 3.01
CA LEU A 90 -6.46 -30.08 2.48
C LEU A 90 -6.59 -31.07 1.30
N GLY A 91 -5.57 -31.91 1.06
CA GLY A 91 -5.62 -33.01 0.09
C GLY A 91 -4.98 -32.71 -1.27
N ASN A 92 -4.52 -31.52 -1.54
CA ASN A 92 -3.78 -31.20 -2.77
C ASN A 92 -2.28 -31.48 -2.59
N THR A 93 -1.91 -32.74 -2.56
CA THR A 93 -0.51 -33.19 -2.35
C THR A 93 0.34 -33.17 -3.63
N ASN A 94 -0.30 -33.03 -4.79
CA ASN A 94 0.37 -33.01 -6.10
C ASN A 94 0.54 -31.62 -6.73
N GLY A 95 0.25 -30.58 -5.97
CA GLY A 95 0.49 -29.20 -6.39
C GLY A 95 -0.44 -28.70 -7.51
N ARG A 96 -1.67 -29.22 -7.61
CA ARG A 96 -2.66 -28.75 -8.60
C ARG A 96 -2.96 -27.28 -8.39
N THR A 97 -2.98 -26.54 -9.48
CA THR A 97 -3.34 -25.12 -9.52
C THR A 97 -4.66 -24.87 -10.24
N THR A 98 -5.25 -23.72 -10.00
CA THR A 98 -6.44 -23.22 -10.71
C THR A 98 -6.18 -21.79 -11.14
N PRO A 99 -6.75 -21.32 -12.28
CA PRO A 99 -6.64 -19.92 -12.68
C PRO A 99 -7.15 -18.98 -11.57
N TYR A 100 -6.39 -17.91 -11.35
CA TYR A 100 -6.74 -16.81 -10.47
C TYR A 100 -6.31 -15.52 -11.14
N VAL A 101 -7.16 -15.02 -12.04
CA VAL A 101 -6.84 -13.91 -12.95
C VAL A 101 -7.51 -12.64 -12.43
N ASN A 102 -6.71 -11.72 -11.94
CA ASN A 102 -7.08 -10.36 -11.58
C ASN A 102 -5.88 -9.44 -11.81
N GLU A 103 -6.06 -8.14 -11.64
CA GLU A 103 -5.00 -7.15 -11.89
C GLU A 103 -3.72 -7.44 -11.09
N THR A 104 -3.85 -7.71 -9.79
CA THR A 104 -2.73 -8.04 -8.91
C THR A 104 -1.99 -9.30 -9.37
N SER A 105 -2.70 -10.38 -9.64
CA SER A 105 -2.08 -11.65 -10.04
C SER A 105 -1.37 -11.57 -11.39
N LEU A 106 -1.91 -10.77 -12.32
CA LEU A 106 -1.27 -10.50 -13.62
C LEU A 106 -0.02 -9.63 -13.43
N ARG A 107 -0.09 -8.59 -12.61
CA ARG A 107 1.03 -7.68 -12.33
C ARG A 107 2.22 -8.41 -11.71
N VAL A 108 1.97 -9.35 -10.79
CA VAL A 108 3.03 -10.15 -10.16
C VAL A 108 3.43 -11.39 -10.96
N GLY A 109 2.86 -11.59 -12.15
CA GLY A 109 3.20 -12.71 -13.05
C GLY A 109 2.76 -14.10 -12.55
N LYS A 110 1.78 -14.17 -11.64
CA LYS A 110 1.29 -15.42 -11.03
C LYS A 110 -0.24 -15.54 -11.13
N PRO A 111 -0.84 -15.65 -12.34
CA PRO A 111 -2.30 -15.64 -12.52
C PRO A 111 -2.96 -16.99 -12.12
N TYR A 112 -2.55 -17.55 -11.01
CA TYR A 112 -3.03 -18.81 -10.48
C TYR A 112 -2.98 -18.85 -8.94
N ARG A 113 -3.64 -19.84 -8.37
CA ARG A 113 -3.47 -20.25 -6.96
C ARG A 113 -3.51 -21.75 -6.87
N TYR A 114 -3.00 -22.31 -5.78
CA TYR A 114 -3.12 -23.75 -5.53
C TYR A 114 -4.57 -24.10 -5.16
N VAL A 115 -5.09 -25.19 -5.71
CA VAL A 115 -6.38 -25.76 -5.29
C VAL A 115 -6.26 -26.08 -3.80
N ASP A 116 -7.22 -25.65 -3.01
CA ASP A 116 -7.25 -25.78 -1.55
C ASP A 116 -6.03 -25.11 -0.84
N GLY A 117 -5.26 -24.29 -1.54
CA GLY A 117 -4.07 -23.63 -1.00
C GLY A 117 -4.30 -22.25 -0.36
N GLY A 118 -5.55 -21.80 -0.26
CA GLY A 118 -5.87 -20.45 0.19
C GLY A 118 -5.43 -19.40 -0.82
N ASN A 119 -5.27 -18.15 -0.38
CA ASN A 119 -4.91 -17.02 -1.25
C ASN A 119 -3.52 -16.46 -0.89
N PHE A 120 -2.47 -16.92 -1.54
CA PHE A 120 -1.11 -16.42 -1.32
C PHE A 120 -0.88 -15.00 -1.88
N HIS A 121 -1.82 -14.47 -2.69
CA HIS A 121 -1.79 -13.08 -3.15
C HIS A 121 -2.38 -12.09 -2.13
N TYR A 122 -2.92 -12.55 -1.00
CA TYR A 122 -3.72 -11.71 -0.12
C TYR A 122 -2.92 -10.53 0.43
N GLY A 123 -1.65 -10.73 0.77
CA GLY A 123 -0.75 -9.64 1.18
C GLY A 123 -0.58 -8.58 0.10
N GLU A 124 -0.41 -8.99 -1.16
CA GLU A 124 -0.31 -8.07 -2.31
C GLU A 124 -1.63 -7.31 -2.55
N LEU A 125 -2.76 -8.04 -2.54
CA LEU A 125 -4.09 -7.44 -2.71
C LEU A 125 -4.38 -6.36 -1.66
N ILE A 126 -4.16 -6.68 -0.38
CA ILE A 126 -4.45 -5.74 0.70
C ILE A 126 -3.51 -4.54 0.66
N SER A 127 -2.24 -4.73 0.30
CA SER A 127 -1.29 -3.62 0.21
C SER A 127 -1.69 -2.56 -0.84
N GLU A 128 -2.45 -2.94 -1.86
CA GLU A 128 -2.99 -2.00 -2.85
C GLU A 128 -4.04 -1.04 -2.26
N TYR A 129 -4.81 -1.51 -1.27
CA TYR A 129 -5.84 -0.71 -0.60
C TYR A 129 -5.31 0.10 0.60
N ILE A 130 -4.23 -0.38 1.23
CA ILE A 130 -3.66 0.27 2.43
C ILE A 130 -2.62 1.33 2.05
N GLY A 131 -2.32 1.51 0.76
CA GLY A 131 -1.44 2.55 0.21
C GLY A 131 -0.26 2.89 1.13
N GLY A 132 0.88 2.21 0.95
CA GLY A 132 2.13 2.60 1.62
C GLY A 132 2.22 2.37 3.14
N ALA A 133 1.27 1.67 3.78
CA ALA A 133 1.33 1.38 5.22
C ALA A 133 2.47 0.43 5.65
N GLY A 134 3.40 0.11 4.75
CA GLY A 134 4.64 -0.65 5.02
C GLY A 134 5.92 0.19 4.93
N ALA A 135 5.82 1.44 4.50
CA ALA A 135 6.95 2.34 4.51
C ALA A 135 7.18 2.87 5.93
N ASN A 136 8.44 2.93 6.38
CA ASN A 136 8.84 3.66 7.59
C ASN A 136 8.59 5.16 7.37
N ILE A 137 7.33 5.56 7.53
CA ILE A 137 6.93 6.96 7.38
C ILE A 137 7.51 7.73 8.56
N SER A 138 8.36 8.74 8.28
CA SER A 138 8.88 9.63 9.32
C SER A 138 7.72 10.28 10.08
N GLY A 139 7.88 10.55 11.36
CA GLY A 139 6.82 11.13 12.19
C GLY A 139 6.20 12.40 11.59
N ASP A 140 6.99 13.21 10.90
CA ASP A 140 6.55 14.43 10.23
C ASP A 140 5.69 14.13 8.99
N PHE A 141 6.11 13.19 8.15
CA PHE A 141 5.30 12.83 6.97
C PHE A 141 4.01 12.10 7.34
N LYS A 142 3.99 11.36 8.45
CA LYS A 142 2.76 10.77 8.98
C LYS A 142 1.73 11.85 9.31
N THR A 143 2.16 12.98 9.86
CA THR A 143 1.29 14.14 10.10
C THR A 143 0.75 14.72 8.80
N VAL A 144 1.63 14.92 7.80
CA VAL A 144 1.22 15.37 6.46
C VAL A 144 0.18 14.43 5.86
N LEU A 145 0.45 13.14 5.84
CA LEU A 145 -0.41 12.12 5.25
C LEU A 145 -1.78 12.08 5.92
N THR A 146 -1.81 12.06 7.27
CA THR A 146 -3.06 12.10 8.05
C THR A 146 -3.93 13.32 7.69
N GLU A 147 -3.32 14.47 7.40
CA GLU A 147 -4.06 15.67 7.04
C GLU A 147 -4.57 15.62 5.59
N ILE A 148 -3.76 15.21 4.63
CA ILE A 148 -4.17 15.18 3.22
C ILE A 148 -5.14 14.03 2.91
N GLU A 149 -5.10 12.93 3.64
CA GLU A 149 -6.05 11.80 3.52
C GLU A 149 -7.50 12.21 3.84
N LYS A 150 -7.72 13.29 4.59
CA LYS A 150 -9.07 13.86 4.82
C LYS A 150 -9.76 14.28 3.52
N PHE A 151 -9.00 14.48 2.46
CA PHE A 151 -9.48 14.88 1.13
C PHE A 151 -9.51 13.72 0.13
N GLN A 152 -9.23 12.51 0.57
CA GLN A 152 -9.24 11.34 -0.31
C GLN A 152 -10.59 11.20 -1.03
N GLY A 153 -10.52 10.97 -2.34
CA GLY A 153 -11.69 10.90 -3.21
C GLY A 153 -12.24 12.26 -3.68
N TRP A 154 -11.71 13.38 -3.20
CA TRP A 154 -12.10 14.69 -3.72
C TRP A 154 -11.64 14.85 -5.18
N PRO A 155 -12.42 15.59 -5.99
CA PRO A 155 -12.03 15.84 -7.38
C PRO A 155 -10.81 16.75 -7.47
N TYR A 156 -10.04 16.57 -8.53
CA TYR A 156 -9.00 17.52 -8.92
C TYR A 156 -9.58 18.88 -9.26
N VAL A 157 -8.98 19.94 -8.72
CA VAL A 157 -9.37 21.33 -9.01
C VAL A 157 -8.15 22.12 -9.47
N TRP A 158 -8.11 22.51 -10.73
CA TRP A 158 -7.01 23.29 -11.30
C TRP A 158 -6.80 24.60 -10.52
N GLY A 159 -5.56 24.84 -10.07
CA GLY A 159 -5.19 25.99 -9.25
C GLY A 159 -5.71 25.96 -7.81
N GLY A 160 -6.38 24.88 -7.41
CA GLY A 160 -6.83 24.67 -6.03
C GLY A 160 -5.65 24.39 -5.10
N LYS A 161 -5.65 25.02 -3.91
CA LYS A 161 -4.52 24.96 -2.98
C LYS A 161 -4.90 24.98 -1.50
N ASN A 162 -6.17 24.77 -1.20
CA ASN A 162 -6.68 24.69 0.17
C ASN A 162 -8.05 23.99 0.20
N PRO A 163 -8.54 23.56 1.38
CA PRO A 163 -9.79 22.83 1.48
C PRO A 163 -11.03 23.59 0.96
N THR A 164 -11.01 24.91 0.94
CA THR A 164 -12.15 25.70 0.47
C THR A 164 -12.23 25.74 -1.06
N GLN A 165 -11.09 25.70 -1.72
CA GLN A 165 -11.01 25.76 -3.18
C GLN A 165 -10.91 24.38 -3.84
N GLY A 166 -10.56 23.34 -3.09
CA GLY A 166 -10.07 22.08 -3.60
C GLY A 166 -8.56 22.11 -3.85
N PHE A 167 -8.03 21.09 -4.51
CA PHE A 167 -6.59 20.93 -4.72
C PHE A 167 -6.25 20.53 -6.15
N ASP A 168 -5.21 21.14 -6.70
CA ASP A 168 -4.40 20.55 -7.75
C ASP A 168 -3.22 19.76 -7.15
N CYS A 169 -2.34 19.21 -7.98
CA CYS A 169 -1.22 18.38 -7.55
C CYS A 169 -0.26 19.13 -6.62
N SER A 170 0.16 20.32 -7.04
CA SER A 170 1.10 21.17 -6.30
C SER A 170 0.46 21.88 -5.10
N GLY A 171 -0.83 22.17 -5.18
CA GLY A 171 -1.60 22.70 -4.07
C GLY A 171 -1.74 21.71 -2.93
N LEU A 172 -1.96 20.44 -3.24
CA LEU A 172 -2.04 19.37 -2.24
C LEU A 172 -0.69 19.17 -1.53
N THR A 173 0.41 19.10 -2.27
CA THR A 173 1.75 18.93 -1.68
C THR A 173 2.16 20.15 -0.85
N SER A 174 1.93 21.37 -1.35
CA SER A 174 2.17 22.62 -0.62
C SER A 174 1.37 22.69 0.68
N TRP A 175 0.08 22.40 0.61
CA TRP A 175 -0.81 22.44 1.78
C TRP A 175 -0.42 21.38 2.82
N GLY A 176 -0.11 20.17 2.38
CA GLY A 176 0.32 19.09 3.25
C GLY A 176 1.62 19.40 3.99
N LEU A 177 2.65 19.89 3.29
CA LEU A 177 3.94 20.28 3.89
C LEU A 177 3.80 21.42 4.89
N LYS A 178 2.86 22.34 4.64
CA LYS A 178 2.58 23.43 5.56
C LYS A 178 2.09 22.96 6.93
N GLN A 179 1.47 21.77 7.04
CA GLN A 179 1.02 21.21 8.33
C GLN A 179 2.19 20.88 9.27
N ILE A 180 3.39 20.74 8.72
CA ILE A 180 4.63 20.50 9.47
C ILE A 180 5.60 21.69 9.41
N GLY A 181 5.08 22.89 9.04
CA GLY A 181 5.85 24.15 9.03
C GLY A 181 6.77 24.34 7.82
N ILE A 182 6.64 23.52 6.78
CA ILE A 182 7.40 23.68 5.53
C ILE A 182 6.55 24.49 4.54
N ASP A 183 7.03 25.66 4.16
CA ASP A 183 6.37 26.53 3.19
C ASP A 183 6.98 26.34 1.80
N LEU A 184 6.25 25.65 0.94
CA LEU A 184 6.64 25.38 -0.44
C LEU A 184 5.57 25.95 -1.39
N PRO A 185 5.93 26.71 -2.43
CA PRO A 185 4.94 27.31 -3.34
C PRO A 185 4.05 26.27 -4.04
N SER A 186 2.79 26.64 -4.28
CA SER A 186 1.82 25.78 -5.00
C SER A 186 2.02 25.89 -6.53
N TYR A 187 3.17 25.41 -7.01
CA TYR A 187 3.51 25.30 -8.42
C TYR A 187 4.57 24.23 -8.63
N ALA A 188 4.27 23.18 -9.42
CA ALA A 188 5.10 21.98 -9.54
C ALA A 188 6.54 22.27 -9.98
N LEU A 189 6.75 23.15 -10.96
CA LEU A 189 8.09 23.53 -11.42
C LEU A 189 8.89 24.21 -10.28
N THR A 190 8.30 25.13 -9.56
CA THR A 190 8.98 25.81 -8.44
C THR A 190 9.31 24.83 -7.31
N GLN A 191 8.41 23.87 -7.03
CA GLN A 191 8.70 22.81 -6.05
C GLN A 191 9.89 21.96 -6.50
N TYR A 192 9.96 21.63 -7.80
CA TYR A 192 11.10 20.91 -8.38
C TYR A 192 12.41 21.67 -8.20
N GLU A 193 12.42 22.96 -8.50
CA GLU A 193 13.61 23.84 -8.40
C GLU A 193 14.09 24.05 -6.96
N LEU A 194 13.15 24.11 -5.99
CA LEU A 194 13.46 24.39 -4.58
C LEU A 194 13.82 23.14 -3.77
N THR A 195 13.67 21.96 -4.34
CA THR A 195 13.95 20.68 -3.68
C THR A 195 15.21 20.03 -4.22
N THR A 196 15.78 19.06 -3.50
CA THR A 196 17.05 18.42 -3.85
C THR A 196 16.79 17.10 -4.53
N PRO A 197 17.28 16.88 -5.78
CA PRO A 197 17.15 15.57 -6.42
C PRO A 197 17.89 14.50 -5.63
N ILE A 198 17.29 13.32 -5.54
CA ILE A 198 17.87 12.14 -4.88
C ILE A 198 17.86 10.94 -5.84
N ASN A 199 18.73 9.97 -5.55
CA ASN A 199 18.66 8.71 -6.28
C ASN A 199 17.33 8.01 -5.98
N PRO A 200 16.60 7.51 -6.97
CA PRO A 200 15.34 6.77 -6.72
C PRO A 200 15.47 5.58 -5.76
N SER A 201 16.65 4.97 -5.66
CA SER A 201 16.94 3.90 -4.69
C SER A 201 17.01 4.38 -3.23
N GLU A 202 17.13 5.69 -3.02
CA GLU A 202 17.18 6.34 -1.70
C GLU A 202 15.87 7.03 -1.33
N ALA A 203 14.85 6.88 -2.18
CA ALA A 203 13.54 7.50 -1.98
C ALA A 203 12.89 6.99 -0.69
N GLN A 204 12.31 7.93 0.06
CA GLN A 204 11.62 7.67 1.31
C GLN A 204 10.22 8.28 1.26
N PRO A 205 9.25 7.71 1.97
CA PRO A 205 7.93 8.30 2.09
C PRO A 205 7.99 9.76 2.53
N GLY A 206 7.29 10.61 1.77
CA GLY A 206 7.31 12.05 1.97
C GLY A 206 8.28 12.81 1.06
N ASP A 207 9.16 12.13 0.32
CA ASP A 207 9.86 12.75 -0.80
C ASP A 207 8.84 13.14 -1.88
N LEU A 208 9.17 14.10 -2.72
CA LEU A 208 8.32 14.52 -3.84
C LEU A 208 8.74 13.82 -5.12
N ILE A 209 7.79 13.22 -5.80
CA ILE A 209 7.99 12.64 -7.13
C ILE A 209 7.43 13.58 -8.19
N PHE A 210 8.22 13.88 -9.22
CA PHE A 210 7.88 14.84 -10.27
C PHE A 210 7.74 14.18 -11.62
N PHE A 211 6.84 14.76 -12.41
CA PHE A 211 6.58 14.33 -13.78
C PHE A 211 6.55 15.56 -14.71
N ARG A 212 6.99 15.33 -15.96
CA ARG A 212 7.01 16.34 -17.01
C ARG A 212 6.06 16.01 -18.14
N GLY A 213 5.64 17.03 -18.89
CA GLY A 213 4.89 16.85 -20.13
C GLY A 213 3.49 16.21 -19.98
N THR A 214 2.93 16.17 -18.76
CA THR A 214 1.53 15.73 -18.56
C THR A 214 0.55 16.77 -19.11
N TYR A 215 1.01 18.05 -19.19
CA TYR A 215 0.44 19.14 -19.96
C TYR A 215 1.55 20.13 -20.33
N GLY A 216 1.28 21.04 -21.27
CA GLY A 216 2.29 22.01 -21.76
C GLY A 216 3.32 21.36 -22.68
N GLY A 217 4.55 21.84 -22.65
CA GLY A 217 5.65 21.28 -23.45
C GLY A 217 6.22 19.99 -22.86
N PRO A 218 6.95 19.18 -23.65
CA PRO A 218 7.41 17.84 -23.23
C PRO A 218 8.38 17.89 -22.03
N ASP A 219 9.12 18.98 -21.85
CA ASP A 219 10.09 19.13 -20.76
C ASP A 219 9.53 19.93 -19.57
N HIS A 220 8.29 20.41 -19.67
CA HIS A 220 7.66 21.17 -18.59
C HIS A 220 7.34 20.29 -17.39
N ILE A 221 7.88 20.62 -16.22
CA ILE A 221 7.49 19.96 -14.96
C ILE A 221 6.04 20.35 -14.65
N SER A 222 5.15 19.40 -14.84
CA SER A 222 3.71 19.63 -14.90
C SER A 222 2.92 18.90 -13.82
N HIS A 223 3.54 17.95 -13.12
CA HIS A 223 2.87 17.23 -12.05
C HIS A 223 3.83 16.88 -10.90
N VAL A 224 3.28 16.82 -9.69
CA VAL A 224 3.98 16.47 -8.47
C VAL A 224 3.09 15.63 -7.57
N ALA A 225 3.69 14.68 -6.85
CA ALA A 225 3.03 13.82 -5.87
C ALA A 225 3.93 13.63 -4.65
N PHE A 226 3.39 13.16 -3.53
CA PHE A 226 4.19 12.55 -2.48
C PHE A 226 4.55 11.11 -2.88
N TYR A 227 5.84 10.80 -2.81
CA TYR A 227 6.31 9.42 -2.89
C TYR A 227 5.88 8.65 -1.63
N ILE A 228 5.26 7.52 -1.80
CA ILE A 228 4.83 6.63 -0.71
C ILE A 228 5.73 5.40 -0.64
N ASP A 229 5.85 4.70 -1.76
CA ASP A 229 6.72 3.52 -1.91
C ASP A 229 7.14 3.33 -3.37
N GLU A 230 7.81 2.22 -3.66
CA GLU A 230 8.33 1.90 -4.99
C GLU A 230 7.26 1.86 -6.10
N ASN A 231 6.00 1.70 -5.76
CA ASN A 231 4.88 1.61 -6.71
C ASN A 231 3.85 2.71 -6.54
N THR A 232 3.80 3.34 -5.37
CA THR A 232 2.68 4.17 -4.93
C THR A 232 3.09 5.62 -4.72
N MET A 233 2.28 6.54 -5.19
CA MET A 233 2.30 7.96 -4.87
C MET A 233 0.97 8.41 -4.30
N TYR A 234 0.95 9.52 -3.56
CA TYR A 234 -0.28 10.19 -3.12
C TYR A 234 -0.35 11.57 -3.75
N ASP A 235 -1.39 11.81 -4.52
CA ASP A 235 -1.52 13.05 -5.30
C ASP A 235 -2.98 13.46 -5.56
N SER A 236 -3.13 14.61 -6.19
CA SER A 236 -4.37 15.08 -6.79
C SER A 236 -4.22 15.04 -8.31
N GLN A 237 -5.03 14.24 -8.98
CA GLN A 237 -5.06 14.09 -10.44
C GLN A 237 -6.49 13.90 -10.96
N SER A 238 -6.66 13.68 -12.26
CA SER A 238 -7.98 13.51 -12.90
C SER A 238 -8.83 12.38 -12.31
N ALA A 239 -8.20 11.36 -11.74
CA ALA A 239 -8.88 10.27 -11.02
C ALA A 239 -9.33 10.67 -9.59
N GLY A 240 -8.99 11.88 -9.14
CA GLY A 240 -9.24 12.39 -7.80
C GLY A 240 -7.99 12.44 -6.93
N ILE A 241 -8.19 12.80 -5.65
CA ILE A 241 -7.13 12.81 -4.63
C ILE A 241 -7.05 11.41 -4.02
N GLY A 242 -5.84 10.83 -3.98
CA GLY A 242 -5.66 9.52 -3.37
C GLY A 242 -4.33 8.86 -3.69
N TYR A 243 -4.28 7.57 -3.39
CA TYR A 243 -3.16 6.70 -3.71
C TYR A 243 -3.25 6.24 -5.16
N HIS A 244 -2.17 6.43 -5.91
CA HIS A 244 -2.09 6.04 -7.32
C HIS A 244 -0.78 5.31 -7.62
N ASN A 245 -0.83 4.41 -8.60
CA ASN A 245 0.34 3.67 -9.06
C ASN A 245 1.14 4.51 -10.06
N TRP A 246 2.36 4.93 -9.69
CA TRP A 246 3.24 5.70 -10.57
C TRP A 246 4.13 4.82 -11.48
N LYS A 247 4.09 3.48 -11.34
CA LYS A 247 4.80 2.54 -12.23
C LYS A 247 4.05 2.21 -13.52
N THR A 248 2.88 2.78 -13.74
CA THR A 248 2.18 2.62 -15.04
C THR A 248 3.03 3.17 -16.17
N SER A 249 2.82 2.66 -17.40
CA SER A 249 3.56 3.13 -18.57
C SER A 249 3.42 4.64 -18.80
N TYR A 250 2.23 5.20 -18.53
CA TYR A 250 1.99 6.63 -18.64
C TYR A 250 2.93 7.42 -17.71
N TRP A 251 2.91 7.14 -16.42
CA TRP A 251 3.73 7.86 -15.45
C TRP A 251 5.23 7.64 -15.67
N GLN A 252 5.65 6.45 -16.09
CA GLN A 252 7.05 6.16 -16.39
C GLN A 252 7.58 6.97 -17.60
N GLN A 253 6.76 7.21 -18.62
CA GLN A 253 7.12 8.07 -19.77
C GLN A 253 7.29 9.54 -19.37
N HIS A 254 6.58 9.97 -18.32
CA HIS A 254 6.59 11.35 -17.82
C HIS A 254 7.52 11.56 -16.62
N PHE A 255 8.16 10.52 -16.10
CA PHE A 255 8.99 10.59 -14.90
C PHE A 255 10.13 11.60 -15.05
N ALA A 256 10.24 12.54 -14.08
CA ALA A 256 11.24 13.61 -14.08
C ALA A 256 12.23 13.50 -12.91
N GLY A 257 11.92 12.73 -11.88
CA GLY A 257 12.81 12.52 -10.74
C GLY A 257 12.08 12.48 -9.40
N ILE A 258 12.84 12.13 -8.37
CA ILE A 258 12.40 12.19 -6.97
C ILE A 258 13.29 13.17 -6.24
N HIS A 259 12.69 14.06 -5.48
CA HIS A 259 13.38 15.13 -4.78
C HIS A 259 13.02 15.12 -3.30
N ARG A 260 13.98 15.48 -2.47
CA ARG A 260 13.80 15.65 -1.03
C ARG A 260 13.63 17.11 -0.67
N VAL A 261 12.63 17.37 0.15
CA VAL A 261 12.39 18.71 0.71
C VAL A 261 13.45 18.99 1.76
N LYS A 262 14.12 20.15 1.69
CA LYS A 262 15.03 20.59 2.74
C LYS A 262 14.23 20.99 3.97
N ARG A 263 14.63 20.49 5.12
CA ARG A 263 14.10 20.87 6.42
C ARG A 263 14.86 22.03 7.02
#